data_157457511ca6e93151aa294c4014f640
#
_entry.id   157457511ca6e93151aa294c4014f640
#
_cell.length_a   1.000
_cell.length_b   1.000
_cell.length_c   1.000
_cell.angle_alpha   90.00
_cell.angle_beta   90.00
_cell.angle_gamma   90.00
#
_symmetry.space_group_name_H-M   'P 1'
#
loop_
_entity.id
_entity.type
_entity.pdbx_description
1 polymer ?
#
loop_
_entity_poly.entity_id
_entity_poly.type
_entity_poly.pdbx_seq_one_letter_code
_entity_poly.pdbx_strand_id
1 'polypeptide(L)'
;MSPNEIPSEDLQPISDIDPLVHSPTRLKILAFLSIVESADFTFLMRQTGLTRGNLSVNLRKLEDAGYVSIKKEFVDRIPRTLIHLTEEGQTAIQVYRDNMQVVLNDLLGEKD
;
A
#
# COMPACT_ATOMS: atom_id res chain seq x y z
N MET A 1 -32.86 -11.98 16.22
CA MET A 1 -32.29 -11.81 14.86
C MET A 1 -32.30 -13.16 14.14
N SER A 2 -32.78 -13.18 12.92
CA SER A 2 -32.76 -14.36 12.06
C SER A 2 -31.31 -14.66 11.64
N PRO A 3 -30.92 -15.94 11.48
CA PRO A 3 -29.56 -16.27 11.02
C PRO A 3 -29.20 -15.66 9.64
N ASN A 4 -30.21 -15.29 8.86
CA ASN A 4 -29.99 -14.73 7.52
C ASN A 4 -30.08 -13.22 7.48
N GLU A 5 -30.30 -12.58 8.62
CA GLU A 5 -30.36 -11.11 8.67
C GLU A 5 -28.96 -10.54 8.72
N ILE A 6 -28.77 -9.47 7.93
CA ILE A 6 -27.52 -8.72 7.97
C ILE A 6 -27.54 -7.85 9.22
N PRO A 7 -26.48 -7.85 10.03
CA PRO A 7 -26.41 -6.94 11.17
C PRO A 7 -26.59 -5.48 10.75
N SER A 8 -27.02 -4.64 11.68
CA SER A 8 -27.21 -3.21 11.42
C SER A 8 -25.90 -2.51 11.09
N GLU A 9 -24.76 -3.08 11.50
CA GLU A 9 -23.45 -2.56 11.13
C GLU A 9 -23.22 -2.74 9.65
N ASP A 10 -22.87 -1.66 9.00
CA ASP A 10 -22.59 -1.64 7.60
C ASP A 10 -21.26 -2.34 7.32
N LEU A 11 -21.24 -3.20 6.31
CA LEU A 11 -20.01 -3.85 5.84
C LEU A 11 -19.28 -3.01 4.78
N GLN A 12 -19.79 -1.81 4.50
CA GLN A 12 -19.20 -0.92 3.50
C GLN A 12 -17.71 -0.60 3.79
N PRO A 13 -17.28 -0.40 5.06
CA PRO A 13 -15.87 -0.17 5.33
C PRO A 13 -14.96 -1.30 4.84
N ILE A 14 -15.41 -2.55 4.88
CA ILE A 14 -14.67 -3.67 4.32
C ILE A 14 -14.64 -3.59 2.78
N SER A 15 -15.79 -3.28 2.19
CA SER A 15 -15.91 -3.15 0.72
C SER A 15 -15.09 -1.99 0.18
N ASP A 16 -14.89 -0.95 1.00
CA ASP A 16 -14.14 0.24 0.62
C ASP A 16 -12.63 0.06 0.72
N ILE A 17 -12.16 -1.05 1.30
CA ILE A 17 -10.73 -1.31 1.39
C ILE A 17 -10.14 -1.46 -0.01
N ASP A 18 -9.11 -0.67 -0.29
CA ASP A 18 -8.42 -0.75 -1.57
C ASP A 18 -7.67 -2.08 -1.69
N PRO A 19 -8.09 -2.95 -2.61
CA PRO A 19 -7.47 -4.27 -2.75
C PRO A 19 -6.02 -4.20 -3.22
N LEU A 20 -5.64 -3.12 -3.88
CA LEU A 20 -4.26 -2.93 -4.31
C LEU A 20 -3.36 -2.64 -3.12
N VAL A 21 -3.83 -1.82 -2.19
CA VAL A 21 -3.09 -1.49 -0.97
C VAL A 21 -3.15 -2.65 0.02
N HIS A 22 -4.29 -3.35 0.09
CA HIS A 22 -4.52 -4.44 1.04
C HIS A 22 -3.78 -5.71 0.61
N SER A 23 -2.48 -5.67 0.75
CA SER A 23 -1.58 -6.75 0.37
C SER A 23 -0.33 -6.64 1.24
N PRO A 24 0.06 -7.71 1.95
CA PRO A 24 1.26 -7.66 2.79
C PRO A 24 2.50 -7.21 2.01
N THR A 25 2.65 -7.68 0.78
CA THR A 25 3.79 -7.33 -0.06
C THR A 25 3.78 -5.85 -0.42
N ARG A 26 2.65 -5.34 -0.93
CA ARG A 26 2.55 -3.95 -1.32
C ARG A 26 2.55 -3.02 -0.12
N LEU A 27 2.00 -3.46 1.02
CA LEU A 27 2.07 -2.68 2.26
C LEU A 27 3.51 -2.46 2.71
N LYS A 28 4.38 -3.45 2.58
CA LYS A 28 5.80 -3.28 2.88
C LYS A 28 6.42 -2.17 2.03
N ILE A 29 6.14 -2.20 0.74
CA ILE A 29 6.66 -1.21 -0.21
C ILE A 29 6.15 0.19 0.17
N LEU A 30 4.83 0.31 0.32
CA LEU A 30 4.20 1.60 0.59
C LEU A 30 4.59 2.16 1.95
N ALA A 31 4.66 1.31 2.97
CA ALA A 31 5.05 1.73 4.31
C ALA A 31 6.48 2.27 4.31
N PHE A 32 7.40 1.58 3.63
CA PHE A 32 8.78 2.07 3.56
C PHE A 32 8.85 3.39 2.80
N LEU A 33 8.16 3.50 1.67
CA LEU A 33 8.15 4.72 0.88
C LEU A 33 7.46 5.88 1.59
N SER A 34 6.58 5.61 2.56
CA SER A 34 5.96 6.68 3.33
C SER A 34 6.92 7.29 4.36
N ILE A 35 7.96 6.56 4.73
CA ILE A 35 8.98 7.04 5.68
C ILE A 35 10.09 7.77 4.96
N VAL A 36 10.50 7.27 3.80
CA VAL A 36 11.55 7.88 2.99
C VAL A 36 10.91 8.52 1.76
N GLU A 37 11.38 9.68 1.33
CA GLU A 37 10.78 10.37 0.20
C GLU A 37 10.99 9.61 -1.10
N SER A 38 12.14 8.96 -1.24
CA SER A 38 12.45 8.13 -2.40
C SER A 38 13.43 7.03 -2.00
N ALA A 39 13.45 5.99 -2.79
CA ALA A 39 14.39 4.89 -2.60
C ALA A 39 14.82 4.37 -3.96
N ASP A 40 16.10 4.00 -4.10
CA ASP A 40 16.48 3.28 -5.30
C ASP A 40 15.98 1.84 -5.23
N PHE A 41 15.86 1.22 -6.39
CA PHE A 41 15.29 -0.13 -6.52
C PHE A 41 16.04 -1.16 -5.66
N THR A 42 17.37 -1.13 -5.69
CA THR A 42 18.19 -2.09 -4.95
C THR A 42 18.01 -1.94 -3.45
N PHE A 43 17.99 -0.70 -2.99
CA PHE A 43 17.79 -0.41 -1.57
C PHE A 43 16.39 -0.86 -1.11
N LEU A 44 15.37 -0.53 -1.90
CA LEU A 44 14.00 -0.95 -1.62
C LEU A 44 13.88 -2.48 -1.59
N MET A 45 14.53 -3.16 -2.51
CA MET A 45 14.56 -4.62 -2.55
C MET A 45 15.14 -5.20 -1.26
N ARG A 46 16.24 -4.64 -0.77
CA ARG A 46 16.87 -5.08 0.47
C ARG A 46 15.98 -4.84 1.68
N GLN A 47 15.38 -3.65 1.75
CA GLN A 47 14.57 -3.29 2.91
C GLN A 47 13.27 -4.10 2.99
N THR A 48 12.70 -4.45 1.86
CA THR A 48 11.45 -5.22 1.83
C THR A 48 11.70 -6.73 1.87
N GLY A 49 12.90 -7.18 1.56
CA GLY A 49 13.21 -8.61 1.46
C GLY A 49 12.61 -9.29 0.25
N LEU A 50 12.11 -8.53 -0.72
CA LEU A 50 11.48 -9.07 -1.91
C LEU A 50 12.53 -9.45 -2.96
N THR A 51 12.19 -10.42 -3.79
CA THR A 51 13.00 -10.74 -4.97
C THR A 51 12.86 -9.62 -6.00
N ARG A 52 13.82 -9.52 -6.90
CA ARG A 52 13.79 -8.53 -7.98
C ARG A 52 12.50 -8.61 -8.80
N GLY A 53 12.11 -9.84 -9.18
CA GLY A 53 10.90 -10.03 -9.98
C GLY A 53 9.64 -9.68 -9.23
N ASN A 54 9.55 -10.06 -7.96
CA ASN A 54 8.38 -9.77 -7.14
C ASN A 54 8.25 -8.26 -6.92
N LEU A 55 9.35 -7.59 -6.59
CA LEU A 55 9.33 -6.14 -6.43
C LEU A 55 8.93 -5.44 -7.74
N SER A 56 9.49 -5.86 -8.87
CA SER A 56 9.17 -5.26 -10.18
C SER A 56 7.69 -5.37 -10.52
N VAL A 57 7.10 -6.55 -10.32
CA VAL A 57 5.69 -6.78 -10.62
C VAL A 57 4.79 -5.91 -9.73
N ASN A 58 5.10 -5.82 -8.44
CA ASN A 58 4.30 -5.05 -7.52
C ASN A 58 4.45 -3.55 -7.71
N LEU A 59 5.67 -3.09 -8.03
CA LEU A 59 5.89 -1.68 -8.35
C LEU A 59 5.12 -1.27 -9.61
N ARG A 60 5.06 -2.14 -10.62
CA ARG A 60 4.28 -1.84 -11.81
C ARG A 60 2.80 -1.67 -11.50
N LYS A 61 2.24 -2.54 -10.67
CA LYS A 61 0.85 -2.43 -10.24
C LYS A 61 0.58 -1.12 -9.52
N LEU A 62 1.50 -0.71 -8.65
CA LEU A 62 1.38 0.54 -7.92
C LEU A 62 1.56 1.75 -8.83
N GLU A 63 2.47 1.66 -9.79
CA GLU A 63 2.68 2.73 -10.77
C GLU A 63 1.45 2.90 -11.66
N ASP A 64 0.86 1.81 -12.13
CA ASP A 64 -0.34 1.84 -12.97
C ASP A 64 -1.52 2.49 -12.26
N ALA A 65 -1.59 2.33 -10.94
CA ALA A 65 -2.63 2.98 -10.12
C ALA A 65 -2.28 4.44 -9.77
N GLY A 66 -1.09 4.90 -10.11
CA GLY A 66 -0.66 6.25 -9.80
C GLY A 66 -0.14 6.44 -8.38
N TYR A 67 0.09 5.36 -7.64
CA TYR A 67 0.50 5.44 -6.23
C TYR A 67 2.00 5.61 -6.05
N VAL A 68 2.79 5.20 -7.02
CA VAL A 68 4.23 5.44 -7.03
C VAL A 68 4.64 5.96 -8.39
N SER A 69 5.75 6.69 -8.43
CA SER A 69 6.42 7.07 -9.67
C SER A 69 7.79 6.42 -9.71
N ILE A 70 8.19 5.99 -10.89
CA ILE A 70 9.46 5.31 -11.11
C ILE A 70 10.26 6.12 -12.10
N LYS A 71 11.46 6.52 -11.70
CA LYS A 71 12.35 7.32 -12.54
C LYS A 71 13.67 6.60 -12.71
N LYS A 72 14.14 6.55 -13.95
CA LYS A 72 15.50 6.09 -14.25
C LYS A 72 16.39 7.31 -14.37
N GLU A 73 17.46 7.34 -13.59
CA GLU A 73 18.41 8.44 -13.53
C GLU A 73 19.83 7.92 -13.60
N PHE A 74 20.75 8.83 -13.90
CA PHE A 74 22.17 8.58 -13.75
C PHE A 74 22.69 9.40 -12.57
N VAL A 75 23.29 8.71 -11.60
CA VAL A 75 23.95 9.35 -10.47
C VAL A 75 25.42 8.99 -10.55
N ASP A 76 26.27 9.99 -10.76
CA ASP A 76 27.71 9.78 -10.97
C ASP A 76 27.97 8.75 -12.09
N ARG A 77 27.22 8.88 -13.20
CA ARG A 77 27.32 8.00 -14.39
C ARG A 77 26.85 6.57 -14.14
N ILE A 78 26.26 6.31 -12.98
CA ILE A 78 25.71 5.00 -12.65
C ILE A 78 24.19 5.05 -12.83
N PRO A 79 23.60 4.15 -13.63
CA PRO A 79 22.15 4.12 -13.78
C PRO A 79 21.49 3.68 -12.46
N ARG A 80 20.45 4.41 -12.07
CA ARG A 80 19.67 4.10 -10.87
C ARG A 80 18.19 4.21 -11.20
N THR A 81 17.41 3.35 -10.57
CA THR A 81 15.95 3.44 -10.64
C THR A 81 15.46 3.94 -9.30
N LEU A 82 14.82 5.11 -9.31
CA LEU A 82 14.30 5.73 -8.09
C LEU A 82 12.78 5.60 -8.05
N ILE A 83 12.28 5.23 -6.89
CA ILE A 83 10.86 5.06 -6.64
C ILE A 83 10.41 6.11 -5.63
N HIS A 84 9.33 6.83 -5.96
CA HIS A 84 8.73 7.84 -5.09
C HIS A 84 7.29 7.47 -4.79
N LEU A 85 6.86 7.71 -3.57
CA LEU A 85 5.44 7.70 -3.24
C LEU A 85 4.82 9.00 -3.77
N THR A 86 3.73 8.88 -4.53
CA THR A 86 3.01 10.05 -5.05
C THR A 86 2.04 10.59 -4.00
N GLU A 87 1.48 11.78 -4.25
CA GLU A 87 0.39 12.30 -3.40
C GLU A 87 -0.80 11.35 -3.39
N GLU A 88 -1.13 10.79 -4.55
CA GLU A 88 -2.22 9.81 -4.65
C GLU A 88 -1.93 8.57 -3.83
N GLY A 89 -0.69 8.09 -3.86
CA GLY A 89 -0.27 6.95 -3.03
C GLY A 89 -0.34 7.27 -1.55
N GLN A 90 0.07 8.47 -1.17
CA GLN A 90 0.00 8.92 0.21
C GLN A 90 -1.45 8.99 0.70
N THR A 91 -2.34 9.54 -0.12
CA THR A 91 -3.77 9.59 0.17
C THR A 91 -4.35 8.18 0.28
N ALA A 92 -3.97 7.28 -0.64
CA ALA A 92 -4.46 5.90 -0.62
C ALA A 92 -4.06 5.19 0.67
N ILE A 93 -2.85 5.41 1.17
CA ILE A 93 -2.40 4.83 2.44
C ILE A 93 -3.22 5.38 3.60
N GLN A 94 -3.49 6.68 3.62
CA GLN A 94 -4.27 7.32 4.68
C GLN A 94 -5.70 6.79 4.69
N VAL A 95 -6.33 6.70 3.53
CA VAL A 95 -7.69 6.14 3.40
C VAL A 95 -7.71 4.68 3.84
N TYR A 96 -6.72 3.91 3.43
CA TYR A 96 -6.59 2.52 3.85
C TYR A 96 -6.49 2.40 5.37
N ARG A 97 -5.65 3.22 5.99
CA ARG A 97 -5.49 3.24 7.45
C ARG A 97 -6.83 3.52 8.13
N ASP A 98 -7.53 4.54 7.67
CA ASP A 98 -8.79 4.94 8.27
C ASP A 98 -9.87 3.85 8.11
N ASN A 99 -9.96 3.25 6.93
CA ASN A 99 -10.89 2.16 6.67
C ASN A 99 -10.57 0.93 7.52
N MET A 100 -9.30 0.57 7.61
CA MET A 100 -8.88 -0.57 8.43
C MET A 100 -9.13 -0.33 9.91
N GLN A 101 -8.96 0.91 10.38
CA GLN A 101 -9.22 1.25 11.76
C GLN A 101 -10.71 1.06 12.09
N VAL A 102 -11.60 1.49 11.19
CA VAL A 102 -13.04 1.26 11.33
C VAL A 102 -13.33 -0.25 11.37
N VAL A 103 -12.75 -1.00 10.44
CA VAL A 103 -12.97 -2.45 10.36
C VAL A 103 -12.52 -3.13 11.65
N LEU A 104 -11.32 -2.80 12.13
CA LEU A 104 -10.75 -3.47 13.32
C LEU A 104 -11.45 -3.04 14.61
N ASN A 105 -11.83 -1.78 14.72
CA ASN A 105 -12.43 -1.25 15.96
C ASN A 105 -13.93 -1.47 16.01
N ASP A 106 -14.64 -1.19 14.92
CA ASP A 106 -16.08 -1.16 14.91
C ASP A 106 -16.73 -2.47 14.49
N LEU A 107 -16.08 -3.22 13.58
CA LEU A 107 -16.66 -4.44 13.05
C LEU A 107 -16.07 -5.69 13.67
N LEU A 108 -14.78 -5.71 13.97
CA LEU A 108 -14.06 -6.87 14.50
C LEU A 108 -13.59 -6.68 15.92
N GLY A 109 -13.55 -5.46 16.42
CA GLY A 109 -13.13 -5.15 17.78
C GLY A 109 -14.24 -5.37 18.80
N GLU A 110 -13.87 -5.30 20.10
CA GLU A 110 -14.85 -5.32 21.17
C GLU A 110 -15.58 -4.01 21.23
N LYS A 111 -16.89 -4.12 21.40
CA LYS A 111 -17.73 -2.94 21.63
C LYS A 111 -18.01 -2.82 23.11
N ASP A 112 -17.61 -1.74 23.67
CA ASP A 112 -17.91 -1.42 25.06
C ASP A 112 -19.34 -0.91 25.22
#